data_cfd30997742097aad2d8b37bc739827c
#
_entry.id   cfd30997742097aad2d8b37bc739827c
#
_cell.length_a   1.000
_cell.length_b   1.000
_cell.length_c   1.000
_cell.angle_alpha   90.00
_cell.angle_beta   90.00
_cell.angle_gamma   90.00
#
_symmetry.space_group_name_H-M   'P 1'
#
loop_
_entity.id
_entity.type
_entity.pdbx_description
1 polymer ?
#
loop_
_entity_poly.entity_id
_entity_poly.type
_entity_poly.pdbx_seq_one_letter_code
_entity_poly.pdbx_strand_id
1 'polypeptide(L)'
;MISLAAKTASIKEPKRSSALVRQETIASYLFLLPSLIFFLGFVIYPMILCVVTSFFDSTMNRADVFVGFANYAELFADPIFIGALRNTFIIVVVSVPVTCAFSLWISSAIVDLPEWATSLFRCVFYLPVVTGSVAVTVVWKWMYNNYYGIFNYLGKAVGLIDKNINWLGDEKYALGCIILILLTTSV
;
A
#
# COMPACT_ATOMS: atom_id res chain seq x y z
N MET A 1 6.57 -51.29 27.78
CA MET A 1 7.22 -50.05 28.21
C MET A 1 8.62 -49.97 27.57
N ILE A 2 8.75 -49.38 26.41
CA ILE A 2 10.03 -49.16 25.75
C ILE A 2 10.22 -47.66 25.69
N SER A 3 11.14 -47.15 26.56
CA SER A 3 11.54 -45.74 26.62
C SER A 3 12.38 -45.41 25.39
N LEU A 4 11.79 -44.73 24.42
CA LEU A 4 12.53 -44.06 23.31
C LEU A 4 13.04 -42.69 23.82
N ALA A 5 14.14 -42.71 24.54
CA ALA A 5 14.94 -41.51 24.76
C ALA A 5 15.54 -41.09 23.41
N ALA A 6 14.85 -40.22 22.69
CA ALA A 6 15.38 -39.60 21.51
C ALA A 6 16.58 -38.73 21.90
N LYS A 7 17.76 -39.26 21.66
CA LYS A 7 19.06 -38.60 21.77
C LYS A 7 19.13 -37.49 20.72
N THR A 8 18.71 -36.28 21.10
CA THR A 8 18.92 -35.08 20.30
C THR A 8 20.42 -34.89 20.10
N ALA A 9 20.94 -35.43 18.99
CA ALA A 9 22.28 -35.15 18.57
C ALA A 9 22.36 -33.68 18.22
N SER A 10 23.01 -32.90 19.09
CA SER A 10 23.41 -31.53 18.80
C SER A 10 24.30 -31.57 17.56
N ILE A 11 23.72 -31.26 16.41
CA ILE A 11 24.49 -31.06 15.18
C ILE A 11 25.33 -29.81 15.41
N LYS A 12 26.60 -30.00 15.81
CA LYS A 12 27.58 -28.93 15.91
C LYS A 12 27.80 -28.40 14.49
N GLU A 13 27.21 -27.25 14.18
CA GLU A 13 27.48 -26.58 12.91
C GLU A 13 29.00 -26.47 12.70
N PRO A 14 29.53 -26.88 11.55
CA PRO A 14 30.97 -26.78 11.29
C PRO A 14 31.34 -25.30 11.37
N LYS A 15 32.35 -24.97 12.19
CA LYS A 15 32.95 -23.64 12.27
C LYS A 15 33.40 -23.25 10.86
N ARG A 16 32.60 -22.43 10.17
CA ARG A 16 32.97 -21.91 8.85
C ARG A 16 34.28 -21.13 8.98
N SER A 17 35.24 -21.44 8.13
CA SER A 17 36.53 -20.75 8.10
C SER A 17 36.28 -19.25 7.86
N SER A 18 36.99 -18.38 8.58
CA SER A 18 36.85 -16.92 8.45
C SER A 18 37.09 -16.43 7.01
N ALA A 19 37.89 -17.15 6.23
CA ALA A 19 38.09 -16.87 4.80
C ALA A 19 36.84 -17.14 3.95
N LEU A 20 36.11 -18.22 4.21
CA LEU A 20 34.87 -18.53 3.51
C LEU A 20 33.76 -17.51 3.82
N VAL A 21 33.63 -17.14 5.10
CA VAL A 21 32.64 -16.09 5.50
C VAL A 21 32.96 -14.77 4.81
N ARG A 22 34.22 -14.37 4.74
CA ARG A 22 34.64 -13.13 4.06
C ARG A 22 34.36 -13.20 2.56
N GLN A 23 34.59 -14.34 1.93
CA GLN A 23 34.34 -14.54 0.50
C GLN A 23 32.83 -14.50 0.17
N GLU A 24 32.00 -15.16 0.98
CA GLU A 24 30.54 -15.09 0.89
C GLU A 24 30.01 -13.66 1.10
N THR A 25 30.58 -12.93 2.05
CA THR A 25 30.19 -11.53 2.33
C THR A 25 30.56 -10.62 1.16
N ILE A 26 31.76 -10.73 0.59
CA ILE A 26 32.16 -9.93 -0.58
C ILE A 26 31.26 -10.25 -1.79
N ALA A 27 31.02 -11.54 -2.04
CA ALA A 27 30.12 -11.94 -3.12
C ALA A 27 28.70 -11.35 -2.94
N SER A 28 28.16 -11.38 -1.72
CA SER A 28 26.85 -10.81 -1.41
C SER A 28 26.80 -9.30 -1.68
N TYR A 29 27.80 -8.54 -1.26
CA TYR A 29 27.88 -7.11 -1.56
C TYR A 29 28.03 -6.83 -3.05
N LEU A 30 28.78 -7.66 -3.77
CA LEU A 30 28.95 -7.52 -5.22
C LEU A 30 27.63 -7.74 -5.97
N PHE A 31 26.83 -8.72 -5.53
CA PHE A 31 25.49 -8.95 -6.08
C PHE A 31 24.49 -7.82 -5.74
N LEU A 32 24.62 -7.19 -4.58
CA LEU A 32 23.78 -6.06 -4.19
C LEU A 32 24.19 -4.74 -4.87
N LEU A 33 25.44 -4.63 -5.33
CA LEU A 33 26.03 -3.39 -5.83
C LEU A 33 25.23 -2.80 -7.01
N PRO A 34 24.82 -3.54 -8.05
CA PRO A 34 24.00 -2.99 -9.14
C PRO A 34 22.68 -2.39 -8.63
N SER A 35 21.95 -3.12 -7.79
CA SER A 35 20.71 -2.65 -7.19
C SER A 35 20.92 -1.40 -6.33
N LEU A 36 22.02 -1.36 -5.55
CA LEU A 36 22.37 -0.23 -4.70
C LEU A 36 22.70 1.03 -5.54
N ILE A 37 23.41 0.87 -6.66
CA ILE A 37 23.72 2.00 -7.57
C ILE A 37 22.42 2.60 -8.13
N PHE A 38 21.51 1.76 -8.63
CA PHE A 38 20.22 2.23 -9.12
C PHE A 38 19.39 2.88 -8.02
N PHE A 39 19.35 2.29 -6.84
CA PHE A 39 18.66 2.86 -5.69
C PHE A 39 19.22 4.22 -5.28
N LEU A 40 20.53 4.36 -5.17
CA LEU A 40 21.17 5.63 -4.84
C LEU A 40 20.95 6.68 -5.92
N GLY A 41 21.07 6.31 -7.21
CA GLY A 41 20.95 7.24 -8.34
C GLY A 41 19.50 7.67 -8.64
N PHE A 42 18.53 6.77 -8.52
CA PHE A 42 17.16 7.05 -8.91
C PHE A 42 16.21 7.31 -7.75
N VAL A 43 16.55 6.94 -6.53
CA VAL A 43 15.72 7.17 -5.35
C VAL A 43 16.36 8.19 -4.43
N ILE A 44 17.57 7.93 -3.94
CA ILE A 44 18.19 8.78 -2.93
C ILE A 44 18.60 10.14 -3.51
N TYR A 45 19.23 10.17 -4.67
CA TYR A 45 19.65 11.42 -5.30
C TYR A 45 18.46 12.37 -5.60
N PRO A 46 17.36 11.97 -6.26
CA PRO A 46 16.20 12.82 -6.43
C PRO A 46 15.53 13.23 -5.13
N MET A 47 15.52 12.34 -4.13
CA MET A 47 14.99 12.66 -2.81
C MET A 47 15.78 13.79 -2.13
N ILE A 48 17.11 13.73 -2.18
CA ILE A 48 17.97 14.82 -1.67
C ILE A 48 17.72 16.11 -2.45
N LEU A 49 17.63 16.03 -3.79
CA LEU A 49 17.32 17.19 -4.61
C LEU A 49 15.97 17.82 -4.23
N CYS A 50 14.91 17.02 -4.04
CA CYS A 50 13.62 17.52 -3.56
C CYS A 50 13.74 18.27 -2.24
N VAL A 51 14.50 17.73 -1.29
CA VAL A 51 14.73 18.40 0.00
C VAL A 51 15.49 19.71 -0.18
N VAL A 52 16.52 19.71 -1.00
CA VAL A 52 17.31 20.95 -1.25
C VAL A 52 16.45 21.98 -1.99
N THR A 53 15.78 21.60 -3.07
CA THR A 53 14.94 22.53 -3.85
C THR A 53 13.74 23.06 -3.08
N SER A 54 13.25 22.36 -2.05
CA SER A 54 12.16 22.84 -1.21
C SER A 54 12.48 24.13 -0.43
N PHE A 55 13.76 24.47 -0.28
CA PHE A 55 14.21 25.72 0.33
C PHE A 55 14.38 26.87 -0.65
N PHE A 56 14.14 26.62 -1.96
CA PHE A 56 14.25 27.60 -3.00
C PHE A 56 12.89 27.88 -3.64
N ASP A 57 12.68 29.12 -4.07
CA ASP A 57 11.60 29.49 -4.98
C ASP A 57 12.10 29.30 -6.41
N SER A 58 11.64 28.20 -7.04
CA SER A 58 12.02 27.81 -8.40
C SER A 58 10.85 28.07 -9.33
N THR A 59 10.82 29.25 -9.93
CA THR A 59 9.84 29.61 -10.97
C THR A 59 10.47 29.44 -12.35
N MET A 60 9.75 28.83 -13.32
CA MET A 60 10.27 28.52 -14.66
C MET A 60 10.98 29.65 -15.40
N ASN A 61 10.79 30.92 -15.03
CA ASN A 61 11.32 32.09 -15.67
C ASN A 61 12.28 32.93 -14.83
N ARG A 62 12.67 32.48 -13.63
CA ARG A 62 13.58 33.20 -12.74
C ARG A 62 14.66 32.28 -12.20
N ALA A 63 15.79 32.85 -11.84
CA ALA A 63 16.82 32.12 -11.11
C ALA A 63 16.28 31.68 -9.76
N ASP A 64 16.67 30.49 -9.32
CA ASP A 64 16.29 29.94 -8.01
C ASP A 64 16.72 30.91 -6.90
N VAL A 65 15.77 31.36 -6.10
CA VAL A 65 16.00 32.24 -4.96
C VAL A 65 15.87 31.43 -3.69
N PHE A 66 16.87 31.50 -2.82
CA PHE A 66 16.79 30.83 -1.52
C PHE A 66 15.78 31.57 -0.60
N VAL A 67 14.69 30.89 -0.25
CA VAL A 67 13.59 31.42 0.58
C VAL A 67 13.50 30.75 1.97
N GLY A 68 14.42 29.83 2.26
CA GLY A 68 14.43 29.11 3.54
C GLY A 68 13.13 28.34 3.78
N PHE A 69 12.46 28.59 4.87
CA PHE A 69 11.22 27.89 5.27
C PHE A 69 9.93 28.56 4.78
N ALA A 70 10.00 29.56 3.92
CA ALA A 70 8.80 30.28 3.43
C ALA A 70 7.81 29.34 2.72
N ASN A 71 8.31 28.44 1.87
CA ASN A 71 7.48 27.45 1.18
C ASN A 71 6.72 26.54 2.16
N TYR A 72 7.33 26.17 3.27
CA TYR A 72 6.69 25.36 4.30
C TYR A 72 5.63 26.15 5.07
N ALA A 73 5.91 27.42 5.36
CA ALA A 73 4.94 28.29 6.02
C ALA A 73 3.68 28.49 5.16
N GLU A 74 3.86 28.73 3.85
CA GLU A 74 2.77 28.80 2.88
C GLU A 74 1.99 27.49 2.78
N LEU A 75 2.69 26.37 2.70
CA LEU A 75 2.10 25.03 2.62
C LEU A 75 1.19 24.73 3.84
N PHE A 76 1.66 25.03 5.05
CA PHE A 76 0.86 24.81 6.26
C PHE A 76 -0.25 25.86 6.48
N ALA A 77 -0.18 26.98 5.78
CA ALA A 77 -1.27 27.96 5.74
C ALA A 77 -2.35 27.61 4.70
N ASP A 78 -2.05 26.72 3.74
CA ASP A 78 -2.99 26.32 2.71
C ASP A 78 -4.05 25.34 3.24
N PRO A 79 -5.34 25.74 3.27
CA PRO A 79 -6.42 24.88 3.73
C PRO A 79 -6.60 23.64 2.86
N ILE A 80 -6.23 23.68 1.57
CA ILE A 80 -6.30 22.53 0.66
C ILE A 80 -5.30 21.47 1.08
N PHE A 81 -4.06 21.89 1.38
CA PHE A 81 -3.01 20.99 1.86
C PHE A 81 -3.39 20.32 3.19
N ILE A 82 -3.86 21.10 4.15
CA ILE A 82 -4.31 20.58 5.46
C ILE A 82 -5.48 19.62 5.30
N GLY A 83 -6.44 19.95 4.44
CA GLY A 83 -7.56 19.06 4.08
C GLY A 83 -7.09 17.73 3.48
N ALA A 84 -6.16 17.78 2.54
CA ALA A 84 -5.58 16.58 1.91
C ALA A 84 -4.79 15.73 2.93
N LEU A 85 -4.01 16.36 3.81
CA LEU A 85 -3.27 15.67 4.86
C LEU A 85 -4.21 14.96 5.85
N ARG A 86 -5.28 15.64 6.28
CA ARG A 86 -6.31 15.07 7.13
C ARG A 86 -6.99 13.86 6.47
N ASN A 87 -7.38 14.00 5.20
CA ASN A 87 -8.00 12.91 4.45
C ASN A 87 -7.07 11.71 4.32
N THR A 88 -5.81 11.93 4.01
CA THR A 88 -4.78 10.87 3.95
C THR A 88 -4.63 10.18 5.31
N PHE A 89 -4.58 10.94 6.39
CA PHE A 89 -4.49 10.37 7.74
C PHE A 89 -5.71 9.50 8.07
N ILE A 90 -6.93 9.97 7.77
CA ILE A 90 -8.16 9.20 7.98
C ILE A 90 -8.12 7.91 7.16
N ILE A 91 -7.74 7.97 5.88
CA ILE A 91 -7.61 6.79 5.02
C ILE A 91 -6.67 5.77 5.65
N VAL A 92 -5.47 6.18 6.06
CA VAL A 92 -4.46 5.27 6.63
C VAL A 92 -4.95 4.65 7.94
N VAL A 93 -5.45 5.48 8.87
CA VAL A 93 -5.90 5.03 10.20
C VAL A 93 -7.10 4.08 10.12
N VAL A 94 -7.96 4.25 9.12
CA VAL A 94 -9.12 3.36 8.94
C VAL A 94 -8.75 2.14 8.09
N SER A 95 -8.12 2.35 6.93
CA SER A 95 -7.88 1.25 5.97
C SER A 95 -6.87 0.23 6.50
N VAL A 96 -5.76 0.67 7.08
CA VAL A 96 -4.68 -0.25 7.48
C VAL A 96 -5.14 -1.23 8.58
N PRO A 97 -5.72 -0.79 9.71
CA PRO A 97 -6.18 -1.73 10.73
C PRO A 97 -7.29 -2.66 10.23
N VAL A 98 -8.25 -2.14 9.45
CA VAL A 98 -9.35 -2.94 8.92
C VAL A 98 -8.83 -3.99 7.92
N THR A 99 -7.95 -3.61 7.01
CA THR A 99 -7.31 -4.56 6.07
C THR A 99 -6.51 -5.62 6.81
N CYS A 100 -5.68 -5.23 7.78
CA CYS A 100 -4.91 -6.18 8.58
C CYS A 100 -5.82 -7.16 9.36
N ALA A 101 -6.84 -6.65 10.01
CA ALA A 101 -7.79 -7.48 10.77
C ALA A 101 -8.55 -8.45 9.86
N PHE A 102 -9.01 -7.97 8.70
CA PHE A 102 -9.74 -8.77 7.73
C PHE A 102 -8.85 -9.84 7.08
N SER A 103 -7.62 -9.49 6.71
CA SER A 103 -6.63 -10.44 6.16
C SER A 103 -6.26 -11.52 7.16
N LEU A 104 -6.06 -11.17 8.43
CA LEU A 104 -5.81 -12.14 9.51
C LEU A 104 -7.01 -13.05 9.74
N TRP A 105 -8.22 -12.49 9.73
CA TRP A 105 -9.44 -13.26 9.88
C TRP A 105 -9.62 -14.27 8.75
N ILE A 106 -9.49 -13.83 7.49
CA ILE A 106 -9.54 -14.71 6.30
C ILE A 106 -8.45 -15.78 6.39
N SER A 107 -7.22 -15.39 6.68
CA SER A 107 -6.09 -16.32 6.77
C SER A 107 -6.32 -17.40 7.81
N SER A 108 -6.86 -17.03 8.97
CA SER A 108 -7.20 -17.99 10.03
C SER A 108 -8.38 -18.90 9.66
N ALA A 109 -9.36 -18.38 8.93
CA ALA A 109 -10.50 -19.16 8.47
C ALA A 109 -10.16 -20.20 7.38
N ILE A 110 -9.10 -19.94 6.60
CA ILE A 110 -8.70 -20.80 5.49
C ILE A 110 -7.72 -21.90 5.92
N VAL A 111 -7.04 -21.74 7.06
CA VAL A 111 -5.94 -22.63 7.48
C VAL A 111 -6.38 -24.08 7.69
N ASP A 112 -7.60 -24.29 8.16
CA ASP A 112 -8.17 -25.61 8.46
C ASP A 112 -8.96 -26.23 7.28
N LEU A 113 -9.01 -25.54 6.13
CA LEU A 113 -9.72 -26.04 4.95
C LEU A 113 -8.87 -27.06 4.17
N PRO A 114 -9.52 -27.99 3.44
CA PRO A 114 -8.81 -28.90 2.54
C PRO A 114 -8.06 -28.15 1.43
N GLU A 115 -6.96 -28.71 0.94
CA GLU A 115 -6.05 -28.08 -0.01
C GLU A 115 -6.74 -27.47 -1.26
N TRP A 116 -7.75 -28.17 -1.81
CA TRP A 116 -8.48 -27.67 -2.96
C TRP A 116 -9.26 -26.37 -2.67
N ALA A 117 -9.89 -26.30 -1.48
CA ALA A 117 -10.63 -25.10 -1.05
C ALA A 117 -9.66 -23.95 -0.76
N THR A 118 -8.56 -24.20 -0.06
CA THR A 118 -7.51 -23.23 0.18
C THR A 118 -6.94 -22.66 -1.12
N SER A 119 -6.71 -23.52 -2.12
CA SER A 119 -6.23 -23.09 -3.45
C SER A 119 -7.26 -22.23 -4.17
N LEU A 120 -8.54 -22.57 -4.09
CA LEU A 120 -9.62 -21.79 -4.69
C LEU A 120 -9.72 -20.40 -4.04
N PHE A 121 -9.70 -20.31 -2.71
CA PHE A 121 -9.72 -19.02 -2.01
C PHE A 121 -8.52 -18.16 -2.38
N ARG A 122 -7.31 -18.72 -2.40
CA ARG A 122 -6.10 -17.99 -2.84
C ARG A 122 -6.27 -17.48 -4.27
N CYS A 123 -6.77 -18.29 -5.19
CA CYS A 123 -7.02 -17.86 -6.56
C CYS A 123 -7.96 -16.67 -6.63
N VAL A 124 -9.08 -16.70 -5.89
CA VAL A 124 -10.08 -15.62 -5.87
C VAL A 124 -9.50 -14.32 -5.29
N PHE A 125 -8.73 -14.38 -4.20
CA PHE A 125 -8.11 -13.21 -3.59
C PHE A 125 -6.94 -12.65 -4.41
N TYR A 126 -6.22 -13.48 -5.17
CA TYR A 126 -5.17 -12.99 -6.09
C TYR A 126 -5.73 -12.41 -7.40
N LEU A 127 -6.97 -12.71 -7.76
CA LEU A 127 -7.57 -12.25 -9.01
C LEU A 127 -7.53 -10.72 -9.19
N PRO A 128 -7.88 -9.89 -8.19
CA PRO A 128 -7.80 -8.42 -8.31
C PRO A 128 -6.37 -7.93 -8.54
N VAL A 129 -5.37 -8.55 -7.93
CA VAL A 129 -3.96 -8.18 -8.07
C VAL A 129 -3.46 -8.44 -9.48
N VAL A 130 -3.86 -9.57 -10.08
CA VAL A 130 -3.48 -9.96 -11.45
C VAL A 130 -4.23 -9.15 -12.51
N THR A 131 -5.48 -8.74 -12.23
CA THR A 131 -6.34 -8.04 -13.21
C THR A 131 -5.85 -6.64 -13.56
N GLY A 132 -4.92 -6.08 -12.78
CA GLY A 132 -4.38 -4.74 -12.98
C GLY A 132 -5.29 -3.63 -12.45
N SER A 133 -4.66 -2.61 -11.87
CA SER A 133 -5.33 -1.50 -11.19
C SER A 133 -6.29 -0.69 -12.08
N VAL A 134 -5.98 -0.57 -13.38
CA VAL A 134 -6.80 0.19 -14.33
C VAL A 134 -8.18 -0.45 -14.53
N ALA A 135 -8.22 -1.77 -14.74
CA ALA A 135 -9.48 -2.48 -14.94
C ALA A 135 -10.36 -2.40 -13.68
N VAL A 136 -9.77 -2.62 -12.51
CA VAL A 136 -10.46 -2.49 -11.21
C VAL A 136 -11.02 -1.08 -11.03
N THR A 137 -10.23 -0.05 -11.33
CA THR A 137 -10.66 1.35 -11.23
C THR A 137 -11.87 1.66 -12.14
N VAL A 138 -11.86 1.13 -13.38
CA VAL A 138 -12.98 1.32 -14.31
C VAL A 138 -14.24 0.66 -13.76
N VAL A 139 -14.16 -0.57 -13.23
CA VAL A 139 -15.32 -1.27 -12.63
C VAL A 139 -15.90 -0.46 -11.48
N TRP A 140 -15.07 0.00 -10.54
CA TRP A 140 -15.53 0.82 -9.42
C TRP A 140 -16.16 2.14 -9.87
N LYS A 141 -15.57 2.82 -10.87
CA LYS A 141 -16.13 4.03 -11.46
C LYS A 141 -17.53 3.79 -12.03
N TRP A 142 -17.76 2.65 -12.65
CA TRP A 142 -19.08 2.26 -13.15
C TRP A 142 -20.06 1.94 -12.02
N MET A 143 -19.62 1.24 -11.00
CA MET A 143 -20.44 0.91 -9.83
C MET A 143 -20.91 2.16 -9.06
N TYR A 144 -20.05 3.18 -8.95
CA TYR A 144 -20.38 4.47 -8.32
C TYR A 144 -21.01 5.51 -9.25
N ASN A 145 -21.33 5.13 -10.50
CA ASN A 145 -21.90 6.08 -11.44
C ASN A 145 -23.23 6.66 -10.93
N ASN A 146 -23.40 7.99 -11.08
CA ASN A 146 -24.55 8.70 -10.58
C ASN A 146 -25.87 8.26 -11.28
N TYR A 147 -25.83 7.94 -12.58
CA TYR A 147 -27.03 7.66 -13.37
C TYR A 147 -27.41 6.18 -13.41
N TYR A 148 -26.45 5.29 -13.61
CA TYR A 148 -26.64 3.85 -13.81
C TYR A 148 -25.85 2.96 -12.86
N GLY A 149 -25.21 3.57 -11.84
CA GLY A 149 -24.39 2.82 -10.89
C GLY A 149 -25.20 1.89 -10.01
N ILE A 150 -24.66 0.69 -9.78
CA ILE A 150 -25.31 -0.36 -8.99
C ILE A 150 -25.61 0.08 -7.55
N PHE A 151 -24.77 0.94 -6.95
CA PHE A 151 -24.98 1.42 -5.58
C PHE A 151 -26.22 2.33 -5.47
N ASN A 152 -26.49 3.19 -6.48
CA ASN A 152 -27.69 3.98 -6.53
C ASN A 152 -28.94 3.10 -6.79
N TYR A 153 -28.79 2.08 -7.65
CA TYR A 153 -29.88 1.15 -7.92
C TYR A 153 -30.26 0.35 -6.66
N LEU A 154 -29.29 -0.27 -6.02
CA LEU A 154 -29.52 -1.05 -4.80
C LEU A 154 -30.01 -0.17 -3.64
N GLY A 155 -29.40 1.00 -3.44
CA GLY A 155 -29.82 1.94 -2.40
C GLY A 155 -31.27 2.36 -2.52
N LYS A 156 -31.77 2.56 -3.74
CA LYS A 156 -33.20 2.85 -4.00
C LYS A 156 -34.09 1.62 -3.82
N ALA A 157 -33.64 0.45 -4.29
CA ALA A 157 -34.39 -0.79 -4.17
C ALA A 157 -34.66 -1.19 -2.71
N VAL A 158 -33.71 -0.90 -1.81
CA VAL A 158 -33.82 -1.16 -0.37
C VAL A 158 -34.48 0.01 0.39
N GLY A 159 -34.75 1.15 -0.29
CA GLY A 159 -35.34 2.33 0.35
C GLY A 159 -34.39 3.15 1.22
N LEU A 160 -33.07 2.97 1.06
CA LEU A 160 -32.05 3.72 1.81
C LEU A 160 -31.82 5.11 1.24
N ILE A 161 -32.10 5.34 -0.05
CA ILE A 161 -31.92 6.61 -0.74
C ILE A 161 -33.12 6.89 -1.66
N ASP A 162 -33.61 8.13 -1.69
CA ASP A 162 -34.70 8.55 -2.55
C ASP A 162 -34.19 9.07 -3.90
N LYS A 163 -33.01 9.68 -3.91
CA LYS A 163 -32.40 10.30 -5.10
C LYS A 163 -31.02 9.69 -5.38
N ASN A 164 -30.58 9.82 -6.64
CA ASN A 164 -29.23 9.44 -7.00
C ASN A 164 -28.22 10.30 -6.25
N ILE A 165 -27.23 9.62 -5.65
CA ILE A 165 -26.11 10.24 -4.96
C ILE A 165 -24.90 10.23 -5.91
N ASN A 166 -24.21 11.37 -6.00
CA ASN A 166 -22.93 11.46 -6.71
C ASN A 166 -21.79 11.03 -5.75
N TRP A 167 -21.64 9.72 -5.58
CA TRP A 167 -20.76 9.10 -4.60
C TRP A 167 -19.31 9.59 -4.61
N LEU A 168 -18.75 9.81 -5.80
CA LEU A 168 -17.34 10.24 -5.96
C LEU A 168 -17.19 11.75 -6.12
N GLY A 169 -18.27 12.46 -6.43
CA GLY A 169 -18.25 13.92 -6.63
C GLY A 169 -18.75 14.72 -5.43
N ASP A 170 -19.35 14.07 -4.44
CA ASP A 170 -19.82 14.73 -3.22
C ASP A 170 -18.76 14.53 -2.10
N GLU A 171 -18.30 15.64 -1.53
CA GLU A 171 -17.26 15.66 -0.49
C GLU A 171 -17.64 14.78 0.72
N LYS A 172 -18.93 14.69 1.03
CA LYS A 172 -19.45 13.90 2.15
C LYS A 172 -19.23 12.39 1.97
N TYR A 173 -19.33 11.88 0.75
CA TYR A 173 -19.31 10.43 0.47
C TYR A 173 -18.01 9.96 -0.16
N ALA A 174 -17.30 10.83 -0.87
CA ALA A 174 -16.12 10.47 -1.67
C ALA A 174 -15.04 9.76 -0.85
N LEU A 175 -14.73 10.25 0.35
CA LEU A 175 -13.72 9.66 1.22
C LEU A 175 -14.07 8.22 1.63
N GLY A 176 -15.33 8.00 2.02
CA GLY A 176 -15.84 6.66 2.38
C GLY A 176 -15.81 5.69 1.20
N CYS A 177 -16.15 6.16 0.01
CA CYS A 177 -16.09 5.36 -1.22
C CYS A 177 -14.64 4.94 -1.56
N ILE A 178 -13.68 5.85 -1.42
CA ILE A 178 -12.25 5.57 -1.63
C ILE A 178 -11.75 4.52 -0.61
N ILE A 179 -12.11 4.66 0.66
CA ILE A 179 -11.77 3.69 1.70
C ILE A 179 -12.33 2.31 1.36
N LEU A 180 -13.59 2.22 0.91
CA LEU A 180 -14.20 0.95 0.50
C LEU A 180 -13.46 0.30 -0.67
N ILE A 181 -13.08 1.08 -1.68
CA ILE A 181 -12.27 0.59 -2.82
C ILE A 181 -10.94 0.02 -2.31
N LEU A 182 -10.24 0.76 -1.47
CA LEU A 182 -8.96 0.34 -0.92
C LEU A 182 -9.08 -0.96 -0.11
N LEU A 183 -10.10 -1.07 0.74
CA LEU A 183 -10.34 -2.27 1.54
C LEU A 183 -10.59 -3.51 0.69
N THR A 184 -11.29 -3.36 -0.42
CA THR A 184 -11.64 -4.50 -1.30
C THR A 184 -10.54 -4.88 -2.28
N THR A 185 -9.59 -3.98 -2.53
CA THR A 185 -8.48 -4.24 -3.47
C THR A 185 -7.16 -4.58 -2.79
N SER A 186 -7.04 -4.35 -1.48
CA SER A 186 -5.80 -4.56 -0.71
C SER A 186 -5.82 -5.80 0.20
N VAL A 187 -6.90 -6.59 0.15
CA VAL A 187 -7.04 -7.87 0.92
C VAL A 187 -6.49 -9.08 0.11
#